data_99bd90c99dd0896f21892d0a79482b8a
#
_entry.id   99bd90c99dd0896f21892d0a79482b8a
#
_cell.length_a   1.000
_cell.length_b   1.000
_cell.length_c   1.000
_cell.angle_alpha   90.00
_cell.angle_beta   90.00
_cell.angle_gamma   90.00
#
_symmetry.space_group_name_H-M   'P 1'
#
loop_
_entity.id
_entity.type
_entity.pdbx_description
1 polymer ?
#
loop_
_entity_poly.entity_id
_entity_poly.type
_entity_poly.pdbx_seq_one_letter_code
_entity_poly.pdbx_strand_id
1 'polypeptide(L)'
;MFKGSRFGLVALVALVAVGGCTQETPQPDRTGTAVVTVGMPFTSLNGGTAEGRAPGSTLIRSLVQAGFVSIDEDGTAVLDEGFGTVEKVSDAPLTVRYTIDPAATWSDGTPVTPADLLLEWAARSGQLDDVAPELDAQGEITNDDELDAGVAFAAASPALVQAQQLPTVDGATLTLVYATPVPDWQVALDVNVPAHVVGQSALGVEDPAEAAAAVSTAIVDENKEALSAISGAWRTDFDADALAQHVDQAVSTGPYAVDLVVPGERVELVRNDEYDGEGAASFDRVVVRSDLEPLEQVEALAAGSADVVAPTDTRDVLDALDEVTGADVRTGGDSTLQLQLQTAGAGAFDPATYGGDAAVASAVRQAFLLTVPRDALVANVVAPLWPEAVVASALLPTVGPDAGGDVAPSGPADVAGARGLLEDAGVTEPVTVQVLVNTTDPLRAAMLALITESAAEVGFEVEPYAPVDGLGPDLVGAPDAWDAALVPVPQSDLPLDSVLSRWRTGGATNVTGWTDAATDAATTALAQTVDPDAVEGQLAAVAESLDAGGAVLSLVRQPIVVATRGSAAPTAGTTPAAPDVEPLALGRADLTDWWAWARTG
;
A
#
# COMPACT_ATOMS: atom_id res chain seq x y z
N MET A 1 -67.24 47.91 -38.72
CA MET A 1 -67.82 46.74 -39.48
C MET A 1 -67.18 45.48 -38.94
N PHE A 2 -68.06 44.52 -38.58
CA PHE A 2 -67.85 43.14 -38.12
C PHE A 2 -67.27 42.99 -36.69
N LYS A 3 -68.11 42.80 -35.70
CA LYS A 3 -68.79 41.65 -35.08
C LYS A 3 -67.83 40.43 -34.98
N GLY A 4 -67.34 39.98 -33.88
CA GLY A 4 -67.96 39.47 -32.68
C GLY A 4 -67.95 37.96 -32.71
N SER A 5 -67.41 37.27 -31.77
CA SER A 5 -68.07 36.14 -31.13
C SER A 5 -67.16 35.63 -29.96
N ARG A 6 -67.74 35.68 -28.78
CA ARG A 6 -67.18 35.07 -27.57
C ARG A 6 -67.61 33.59 -27.56
N PHE A 7 -66.65 32.68 -27.52
CA PHE A 7 -66.88 31.29 -27.06
C PHE A 7 -66.21 31.09 -25.72
N GLY A 8 -67.03 30.85 -24.71
CA GLY A 8 -66.58 30.43 -23.41
C GLY A 8 -66.11 28.98 -23.42
N LEU A 9 -64.93 28.73 -22.87
CA LEU A 9 -64.39 27.39 -22.64
C LEU A 9 -64.58 27.03 -21.18
N VAL A 10 -65.45 26.09 -20.89
CA VAL A 10 -65.64 25.49 -19.57
C VAL A 10 -64.46 24.52 -19.36
N ALA A 11 -63.57 24.84 -18.42
CA ALA A 11 -62.49 23.96 -18.01
C ALA A 11 -63.02 22.91 -17.04
N LEU A 12 -63.12 21.70 -17.50
CA LEU A 12 -63.36 20.50 -16.67
C LEU A 12 -62.05 20.11 -16.00
N VAL A 13 -61.89 20.35 -14.68
CA VAL A 13 -60.79 19.85 -13.90
C VAL A 13 -61.04 18.38 -13.59
N ALA A 14 -60.36 17.48 -14.31
CA ALA A 14 -60.29 16.08 -13.93
C ALA A 14 -59.17 15.91 -12.89
N LEU A 15 -59.55 15.63 -11.64
CA LEU A 15 -58.62 15.15 -10.62
C LEU A 15 -58.19 13.71 -11.01
N VAL A 16 -56.98 13.56 -11.58
CA VAL A 16 -56.31 12.27 -11.68
C VAL A 16 -55.63 12.03 -10.34
N ALA A 17 -56.20 11.15 -9.51
CA ALA A 17 -55.51 10.57 -8.40
C ALA A 17 -54.38 9.65 -8.94
N VAL A 18 -53.16 10.14 -8.98
CA VAL A 18 -51.98 9.31 -9.21
C VAL A 18 -51.75 8.53 -7.93
N GLY A 19 -52.29 7.33 -7.85
CA GLY A 19 -51.86 6.30 -6.94
C GLY A 19 -50.44 5.92 -7.34
N GLY A 20 -49.45 6.49 -6.66
CA GLY A 20 -48.05 6.05 -6.79
C GLY A 20 -47.95 4.65 -6.21
N CYS A 21 -48.07 3.62 -7.06
CA CYS A 21 -47.41 2.36 -6.76
C CYS A 21 -45.93 2.62 -6.88
N THR A 22 -45.23 2.79 -5.77
CA THR A 22 -43.79 2.52 -5.70
C THR A 22 -43.66 1.05 -6.06
N GLN A 23 -43.35 0.76 -7.32
CA GLN A 23 -42.80 -0.53 -7.69
C GLN A 23 -41.45 -0.57 -6.96
N GLU A 24 -41.41 -1.28 -5.84
CA GLU A 24 -40.15 -1.78 -5.32
C GLU A 24 -39.48 -2.57 -6.46
N THR A 25 -38.42 -2.03 -7.01
CA THR A 25 -37.56 -2.81 -7.89
C THR A 25 -37.12 -4.00 -7.07
N PRO A 26 -37.32 -5.25 -7.47
CA PRO A 26 -36.84 -6.40 -6.72
C PRO A 26 -35.34 -6.18 -6.50
N GLN A 27 -34.91 -6.08 -5.25
CA GLN A 27 -33.51 -6.08 -4.93
C GLN A 27 -32.97 -7.41 -5.45
N PRO A 28 -31.90 -7.42 -6.25
CA PRO A 28 -31.34 -8.68 -6.75
C PRO A 28 -31.00 -9.57 -5.57
N ASP A 29 -31.19 -10.87 -5.73
CA ASP A 29 -30.78 -11.84 -4.73
C ASP A 29 -29.26 -11.70 -4.51
N ARG A 30 -28.85 -11.16 -3.36
CA ARG A 30 -27.47 -10.86 -3.02
C ARG A 30 -26.80 -11.98 -2.19
N THR A 31 -27.47 -13.15 -2.07
CA THR A 31 -27.00 -14.25 -1.21
C THR A 31 -25.57 -14.69 -1.60
N GLY A 32 -25.24 -14.65 -2.89
CA GLY A 32 -23.92 -14.98 -3.43
C GLY A 32 -23.03 -13.75 -3.72
N THR A 33 -23.45 -12.53 -3.34
CA THR A 33 -22.70 -11.30 -3.66
C THR A 33 -22.29 -10.56 -2.40
N ALA A 34 -21.01 -10.19 -2.27
CA ALA A 34 -20.52 -9.24 -1.27
C ALA A 34 -20.31 -7.86 -1.92
N VAL A 35 -20.74 -6.80 -1.24
CA VAL A 35 -20.47 -5.41 -1.66
C VAL A 35 -19.64 -4.74 -0.59
N VAL A 36 -18.44 -4.33 -0.99
CA VAL A 36 -17.44 -3.67 -0.14
C VAL A 36 -17.28 -2.23 -0.64
N THR A 37 -17.22 -1.27 0.27
CA THR A 37 -16.90 0.12 -0.08
C THR A 37 -15.61 0.55 0.59
N VAL A 38 -14.75 1.22 -0.15
CA VAL A 38 -13.42 1.68 0.29
C VAL A 38 -13.21 3.15 -0.08
N GLY A 39 -12.24 3.79 0.54
CA GLY A 39 -11.92 5.20 0.29
C GLY A 39 -10.96 5.44 -0.89
N MET A 40 -10.33 4.39 -1.42
CA MET A 40 -9.30 4.52 -2.47
C MET A 40 -9.68 3.71 -3.72
N PRO A 41 -9.58 4.30 -4.92
CA PRO A 41 -9.92 3.61 -6.15
C PRO A 41 -8.84 2.58 -6.55
N PHE A 42 -9.29 1.59 -7.32
CA PHE A 42 -8.42 0.70 -8.07
C PHE A 42 -7.76 1.46 -9.24
N THR A 43 -6.45 1.29 -9.42
CA THR A 43 -5.66 1.96 -10.46
C THR A 43 -4.94 1.02 -11.39
N SER A 44 -4.41 -0.14 -10.91
CA SER A 44 -3.75 -1.13 -11.77
C SER A 44 -3.67 -2.52 -11.11
N LEU A 45 -3.66 -3.59 -11.93
CA LEU A 45 -3.34 -4.96 -11.50
C LEU A 45 -1.82 -5.23 -11.45
N ASN A 46 -0.99 -4.38 -12.06
CA ASN A 46 0.45 -4.60 -12.10
C ASN A 46 1.14 -4.11 -10.83
N GLY A 47 1.41 -5.00 -9.88
CA GLY A 47 2.09 -4.69 -8.62
C GLY A 47 3.53 -4.17 -8.75
N GLY A 48 4.13 -4.25 -9.93
CA GLY A 48 5.44 -3.68 -10.23
C GLY A 48 5.41 -2.16 -10.44
N THR A 49 4.23 -1.57 -10.76
CA THR A 49 4.06 -0.13 -10.98
C THR A 49 3.67 0.62 -9.70
N ALA A 50 3.75 1.95 -9.71
CA ALA A 50 3.29 2.78 -8.61
C ALA A 50 1.76 2.67 -8.42
N GLU A 51 1.02 2.64 -9.54
CA GLU A 51 -0.43 2.49 -9.60
C GLU A 51 -0.87 1.15 -9.00
N GLY A 52 -0.17 0.05 -9.32
CA GLY A 52 -0.48 -1.27 -8.78
C GLY A 52 -0.15 -1.43 -7.29
N ARG A 53 0.72 -0.58 -6.75
CA ARG A 53 1.03 -0.53 -5.30
C ARG A 53 0.13 0.42 -4.52
N ALA A 54 -0.77 1.16 -5.18
CA ALA A 54 -1.74 2.00 -4.50
C ALA A 54 -2.68 1.16 -3.61
N PRO A 55 -3.13 1.66 -2.44
CA PRO A 55 -3.93 0.86 -1.49
C PRO A 55 -5.18 0.23 -2.10
N GLY A 56 -5.91 0.94 -2.98
CA GLY A 56 -7.09 0.38 -3.67
C GLY A 56 -6.73 -0.76 -4.63
N SER A 57 -5.57 -0.69 -5.27
CA SER A 57 -5.05 -1.76 -6.14
C SER A 57 -4.57 -2.97 -5.33
N THR A 58 -3.91 -2.74 -4.19
CA THR A 58 -3.46 -3.81 -3.30
C THR A 58 -4.62 -4.67 -2.83
N LEU A 59 -5.76 -4.07 -2.44
CA LEU A 59 -6.96 -4.81 -2.08
C LEU A 59 -7.47 -5.69 -3.23
N ILE A 60 -7.61 -5.14 -4.44
CA ILE A 60 -8.07 -5.92 -5.59
C ILE A 60 -7.08 -7.05 -5.92
N ARG A 61 -5.78 -6.76 -5.92
CA ARG A 61 -4.74 -7.74 -6.18
C ARG A 61 -4.77 -8.89 -5.17
N SER A 62 -4.99 -8.61 -3.88
CA SER A 62 -5.12 -9.66 -2.86
C SER A 62 -6.30 -10.62 -3.10
N LEU A 63 -7.34 -10.18 -3.82
CA LEU A 63 -8.48 -10.99 -4.20
C LEU A 63 -8.24 -11.82 -5.48
N VAL A 64 -7.40 -11.33 -6.39
CA VAL A 64 -7.26 -11.89 -7.74
C VAL A 64 -5.89 -12.46 -8.06
N GLN A 65 -4.89 -12.23 -7.22
CA GLN A 65 -3.53 -12.75 -7.41
C GLN A 65 -3.17 -13.74 -6.30
N ALA A 66 -2.72 -14.92 -6.68
CA ALA A 66 -2.02 -15.89 -5.84
C ALA A 66 -0.61 -16.08 -6.37
N GLY A 67 0.33 -16.42 -5.50
CA GLY A 67 1.73 -16.60 -5.82
C GLY A 67 2.40 -17.63 -4.92
N PHE A 68 3.73 -17.68 -4.98
CA PHE A 68 4.53 -18.62 -4.17
C PHE A 68 4.49 -18.32 -2.68
N VAL A 69 4.38 -17.04 -2.30
CA VAL A 69 4.52 -16.59 -0.92
C VAL A 69 3.58 -15.44 -0.64
N SER A 70 2.92 -15.50 0.50
CA SER A 70 2.23 -14.37 1.12
C SER A 70 2.91 -13.99 2.43
N ILE A 71 2.69 -12.78 2.91
CA ILE A 71 3.13 -12.34 4.23
C ILE A 71 1.91 -12.36 5.15
N ASP A 72 2.00 -13.09 6.27
CA ASP A 72 0.93 -13.20 7.25
C ASP A 72 0.82 -11.96 8.18
N GLU A 73 -0.12 -12.01 9.15
CA GLU A 73 -0.37 -10.91 10.10
C GLU A 73 0.86 -10.56 10.95
N ASP A 74 1.74 -11.54 11.19
CA ASP A 74 2.94 -11.39 11.99
C ASP A 74 4.15 -10.91 11.16
N GLY A 75 3.97 -10.68 9.86
CA GLY A 75 5.04 -10.30 8.94
C GLY A 75 5.89 -11.49 8.47
N THR A 76 5.40 -12.72 8.70
CA THR A 76 6.10 -13.97 8.31
C THR A 76 5.73 -14.36 6.89
N ALA A 77 6.74 -14.78 6.11
CA ALA A 77 6.51 -15.35 4.79
C ALA A 77 5.88 -16.75 4.90
N VAL A 78 4.72 -16.91 4.31
CA VAL A 78 3.97 -18.18 4.25
C VAL A 78 4.01 -18.71 2.83
N LEU A 79 4.51 -19.94 2.66
CA LEU A 79 4.58 -20.60 1.36
C LEU A 79 3.21 -21.17 0.96
N ASP A 80 2.76 -20.87 -0.25
CA ASP A 80 1.63 -21.55 -0.89
C ASP A 80 2.13 -22.77 -1.67
N GLU A 81 2.05 -23.93 -1.04
CA GLU A 81 2.47 -25.20 -1.66
C GLU A 81 1.58 -25.59 -2.86
N GLY A 82 0.36 -25.05 -2.97
CA GLY A 82 -0.54 -25.24 -4.10
C GLY A 82 -0.08 -24.47 -5.34
N PHE A 83 0.63 -23.36 -5.14
CA PHE A 83 1.19 -22.58 -6.24
C PHE A 83 2.57 -23.09 -6.69
N GLY A 84 3.38 -23.57 -5.75
CA GLY A 84 4.69 -24.11 -6.05
C GLY A 84 5.67 -24.08 -4.89
N THR A 85 6.98 -24.11 -5.19
CA THR A 85 8.03 -24.09 -4.18
C THR A 85 9.11 -23.06 -4.45
N VAL A 86 9.59 -22.42 -3.39
CA VAL A 86 10.76 -21.52 -3.39
C VAL A 86 11.86 -22.15 -2.54
N GLU A 87 13.00 -22.46 -3.14
CA GLU A 87 14.06 -23.26 -2.54
C GLU A 87 15.41 -22.56 -2.64
N LYS A 88 16.05 -22.30 -1.51
CA LYS A 88 17.44 -21.83 -1.49
C LYS A 88 18.40 -23.01 -1.77
N VAL A 89 19.02 -23.01 -2.93
CA VAL A 89 19.91 -24.07 -3.40
C VAL A 89 21.34 -23.87 -2.90
N SER A 90 21.79 -22.62 -2.74
CA SER A 90 23.14 -22.26 -2.31
C SER A 90 23.14 -20.89 -1.63
N ASP A 91 24.00 -20.71 -0.62
CA ASP A 91 24.22 -19.42 0.05
C ASP A 91 25.28 -18.56 -0.65
N ALA A 92 26.23 -19.17 -1.39
CA ALA A 92 27.34 -18.43 -2.01
C ALA A 92 27.80 -19.08 -3.34
N PRO A 93 27.43 -18.53 -4.52
CA PRO A 93 26.49 -17.42 -4.65
C PRO A 93 25.09 -17.82 -4.18
N LEU A 94 24.32 -16.85 -3.64
CA LEU A 94 22.93 -17.08 -3.31
C LEU A 94 22.19 -17.52 -4.58
N THR A 95 21.62 -18.72 -4.52
CA THR A 95 20.92 -19.34 -5.65
C THR A 95 19.55 -19.80 -5.17
N VAL A 96 18.50 -19.30 -5.80
CA VAL A 96 17.11 -19.61 -5.47
C VAL A 96 16.42 -20.26 -6.65
N ARG A 97 15.67 -21.30 -6.38
CA ARG A 97 14.92 -22.08 -7.36
C ARG A 97 13.43 -21.93 -7.09
N TYR A 98 12.69 -21.57 -8.11
CA TYR A 98 11.24 -21.48 -8.13
C TYR A 98 10.71 -22.62 -9.00
N THR A 99 9.84 -23.46 -8.45
CA THR A 99 9.22 -24.56 -9.20
C THR A 99 7.71 -24.37 -9.15
N ILE A 100 7.09 -24.16 -10.30
CA ILE A 100 5.65 -23.92 -10.44
C ILE A 100 4.93 -25.27 -10.33
N ASP A 101 3.83 -25.34 -9.55
CA ASP A 101 2.99 -26.53 -9.52
C ASP A 101 2.23 -26.66 -10.85
N PRO A 102 2.12 -27.86 -11.41
CA PRO A 102 1.39 -28.08 -12.67
C PRO A 102 -0.11 -27.72 -12.61
N ALA A 103 -0.69 -27.61 -11.42
CA ALA A 103 -2.08 -27.20 -11.23
C ALA A 103 -2.25 -25.66 -11.23
N ALA A 104 -1.17 -24.88 -11.06
CA ALA A 104 -1.25 -23.43 -11.09
C ALA A 104 -1.66 -22.93 -12.48
N THR A 105 -2.82 -22.28 -12.56
CA THR A 105 -3.41 -21.79 -13.81
C THR A 105 -3.90 -20.35 -13.67
N TRP A 106 -3.94 -19.65 -14.78
CA TRP A 106 -4.65 -18.39 -14.92
C TRP A 106 -6.15 -18.64 -15.08
N SER A 107 -6.97 -17.66 -14.80
CA SER A 107 -8.45 -17.76 -14.84
C SER A 107 -9.03 -18.00 -16.24
N ASP A 108 -8.23 -17.85 -17.28
CA ASP A 108 -8.57 -18.22 -18.67
C ASP A 108 -8.22 -19.68 -19.00
N GLY A 109 -7.71 -20.45 -18.03
CA GLY A 109 -7.29 -21.83 -18.18
C GLY A 109 -5.86 -22.00 -18.72
N THR A 110 -5.13 -20.92 -18.97
CA THR A 110 -3.73 -20.98 -19.40
C THR A 110 -2.84 -21.37 -18.21
N PRO A 111 -1.95 -22.37 -18.33
CA PRO A 111 -1.03 -22.72 -17.26
C PRO A 111 -0.09 -21.56 -16.89
N VAL A 112 0.19 -21.37 -15.60
CA VAL A 112 1.31 -20.53 -15.15
C VAL A 112 2.60 -21.22 -15.54
N THR A 113 3.55 -20.47 -16.09
CA THR A 113 4.79 -21.02 -16.66
C THR A 113 6.01 -20.20 -16.22
N PRO A 114 7.24 -20.73 -16.39
CA PRO A 114 8.45 -19.94 -16.16
C PRO A 114 8.57 -18.67 -17.01
N ALA A 115 7.76 -18.53 -18.08
CA ALA A 115 7.72 -17.30 -18.87
C ALA A 115 7.18 -16.13 -18.03
N ASP A 116 6.22 -16.38 -17.13
CA ASP A 116 5.64 -15.38 -16.24
C ASP A 116 6.68 -14.88 -15.23
N LEU A 117 7.46 -15.79 -14.63
CA LEU A 117 8.58 -15.45 -13.75
C LEU A 117 9.74 -14.77 -14.48
N LEU A 118 10.01 -15.18 -15.72
CA LEU A 118 11.06 -14.59 -16.54
C LEU A 118 10.69 -13.15 -16.94
N LEU A 119 9.42 -12.91 -17.25
CA LEU A 119 8.90 -11.54 -17.50
C LEU A 119 9.06 -10.66 -16.27
N GLU A 120 8.70 -11.16 -15.08
CA GLU A 120 8.85 -10.39 -13.84
C GLU A 120 10.31 -10.11 -13.51
N TRP A 121 11.23 -11.08 -13.73
CA TRP A 121 12.66 -10.82 -13.63
C TRP A 121 13.11 -9.76 -14.65
N ALA A 122 12.68 -9.83 -15.90
CA ALA A 122 13.01 -8.85 -16.93
C ALA A 122 12.56 -7.44 -16.53
N ALA A 123 11.34 -7.33 -16.02
CA ALA A 123 10.76 -6.06 -15.61
C ALA A 123 11.44 -5.46 -14.38
N ARG A 124 11.84 -6.29 -13.40
CA ARG A 124 12.25 -5.81 -12.09
C ARG A 124 13.75 -5.94 -11.79
N SER A 125 14.53 -6.58 -12.66
CA SER A 125 15.98 -6.64 -12.50
C SER A 125 16.70 -5.36 -12.96
N GLY A 126 16.05 -4.56 -13.82
CA GLY A 126 16.68 -3.40 -14.47
C GLY A 126 17.78 -3.75 -15.46
N GLN A 127 17.97 -5.06 -15.77
CA GLN A 127 19.07 -5.51 -16.65
C GLN A 127 18.80 -5.23 -18.11
N LEU A 128 17.52 -5.12 -18.50
CA LEU A 128 17.12 -4.96 -19.89
C LEU A 128 16.72 -3.50 -20.22
N ASP A 129 16.50 -2.67 -19.22
CA ASP A 129 16.14 -1.26 -19.43
C ASP A 129 17.31 -0.50 -20.08
N ASP A 130 17.02 0.20 -21.18
CA ASP A 130 17.97 1.10 -21.84
C ASP A 130 17.56 2.58 -21.75
N VAL A 131 16.35 2.84 -21.19
CA VAL A 131 15.85 4.16 -20.83
C VAL A 131 15.35 4.12 -19.38
N ALA A 132 15.65 5.15 -18.61
CA ALA A 132 15.16 5.32 -17.25
C ALA A 132 14.20 6.52 -17.18
N PRO A 133 13.21 6.53 -16.27
CA PRO A 133 12.37 7.69 -16.05
C PRO A 133 13.20 8.90 -15.61
N GLU A 134 12.97 10.05 -16.26
CA GLU A 134 13.47 11.33 -15.81
C GLU A 134 12.34 12.05 -15.07
N LEU A 135 12.57 12.38 -13.81
CA LEU A 135 11.56 13.03 -12.96
C LEU A 135 11.87 14.52 -12.84
N ASP A 136 10.82 15.33 -12.84
CA ASP A 136 10.93 16.74 -12.46
C ASP A 136 10.98 16.93 -10.93
N ALA A 137 10.97 18.17 -10.48
CA ALA A 137 10.99 18.50 -9.06
C ALA A 137 9.69 18.07 -8.32
N GLN A 138 8.62 17.78 -9.05
CA GLN A 138 7.35 17.30 -8.55
C GLN A 138 7.27 15.76 -8.53
N GLY A 139 8.28 15.09 -9.13
CA GLY A 139 8.31 13.63 -9.26
C GLY A 139 7.53 13.12 -10.48
N GLU A 140 7.11 14.02 -11.38
CA GLU A 140 6.42 13.64 -12.61
C GLU A 140 7.43 13.23 -13.69
N ILE A 141 7.08 12.21 -14.48
CA ILE A 141 7.92 11.75 -15.59
C ILE A 141 7.94 12.81 -16.70
N THR A 142 9.14 13.14 -17.19
CA THR A 142 9.35 14.18 -18.21
C THR A 142 9.79 13.65 -19.57
N ASN A 143 10.09 12.37 -19.68
CA ASN A 143 10.62 11.72 -20.87
C ASN A 143 9.76 10.54 -21.37
N ASP A 144 8.43 10.67 -21.31
CA ASP A 144 7.49 9.62 -21.74
C ASP A 144 7.75 9.12 -23.17
N ASP A 145 8.01 10.04 -24.12
CA ASP A 145 8.32 9.68 -25.51
C ASP A 145 9.57 8.79 -25.64
N GLU A 146 10.56 8.95 -24.74
CA GLU A 146 11.78 8.14 -24.73
C GLU A 146 11.52 6.78 -24.09
N LEU A 147 10.72 6.73 -23.02
CA LEU A 147 10.29 5.48 -22.37
C LEU A 147 9.47 4.61 -23.33
N ASP A 148 8.61 5.22 -24.14
CA ASP A 148 7.79 4.52 -25.13
C ASP A 148 8.60 4.03 -26.34
N ALA A 149 9.70 4.69 -26.66
CA ALA A 149 10.56 4.31 -27.78
C ALA A 149 11.65 3.31 -27.40
N GLY A 150 12.02 3.22 -26.12
CA GLY A 150 13.07 2.38 -25.58
C GLY A 150 12.56 1.11 -24.91
N VAL A 151 13.48 0.34 -24.34
CA VAL A 151 13.15 -0.72 -23.39
C VAL A 151 13.13 -0.10 -22.00
N ALA A 152 11.95 0.03 -21.42
CA ALA A 152 11.76 0.70 -20.13
C ALA A 152 10.63 0.04 -19.35
N PHE A 153 10.94 -0.89 -18.47
CA PHE A 153 10.00 -1.39 -17.48
C PHE A 153 9.87 -0.41 -16.31
N ALA A 154 10.95 0.28 -15.98
CA ALA A 154 11.02 1.30 -14.95
C ALA A 154 10.58 0.83 -13.55
N ALA A 155 10.77 -0.45 -13.25
CA ALA A 155 10.24 -1.12 -12.06
C ALA A 155 11.31 -1.86 -11.24
N ALA A 156 12.57 -1.48 -11.37
CA ALA A 156 13.69 -2.16 -10.71
C ALA A 156 13.45 -2.38 -9.20
N SER A 157 13.53 -3.64 -8.78
CA SER A 157 13.44 -4.05 -7.38
C SER A 157 14.84 -4.14 -6.78
N PRO A 158 15.10 -3.57 -5.61
CA PRO A 158 16.41 -3.66 -4.96
C PRO A 158 16.91 -5.11 -4.82
N ALA A 159 16.03 -6.07 -4.53
CA ALA A 159 16.37 -7.48 -4.48
C ALA A 159 16.74 -8.04 -5.85
N LEU A 160 15.91 -7.81 -6.88
CA LEU A 160 16.09 -8.41 -8.21
C LEU A 160 17.21 -7.76 -9.03
N VAL A 161 17.63 -6.52 -8.75
CA VAL A 161 18.82 -5.93 -9.38
C VAL A 161 20.11 -6.71 -9.04
N GLN A 162 20.09 -7.53 -7.98
CA GLN A 162 21.18 -8.42 -7.64
C GLN A 162 21.18 -9.72 -8.47
N ALA A 163 20.07 -10.06 -9.14
CA ALA A 163 19.98 -11.19 -10.09
C ALA A 163 20.42 -10.75 -11.49
N GLN A 164 21.71 -10.48 -11.64
CA GLN A 164 22.31 -9.85 -12.84
C GLN A 164 22.48 -10.81 -14.03
N GLN A 165 22.33 -12.11 -13.81
CA GLN A 165 22.44 -13.12 -14.86
C GLN A 165 21.05 -13.52 -15.33
N LEU A 166 20.93 -13.78 -16.65
CA LEU A 166 19.71 -14.37 -17.19
C LEU A 166 19.34 -15.64 -16.41
N PRO A 167 18.11 -15.75 -15.88
CA PRO A 167 17.67 -16.93 -15.16
C PRO A 167 17.76 -18.20 -16.02
N THR A 168 18.03 -19.33 -15.37
CA THR A 168 18.01 -20.62 -16.05
C THR A 168 16.63 -21.25 -15.93
N VAL A 169 16.03 -21.62 -17.05
CA VAL A 169 14.74 -22.30 -17.12
C VAL A 169 14.95 -23.77 -17.47
N ASP A 170 14.34 -24.69 -16.68
CA ASP A 170 14.35 -26.14 -16.94
C ASP A 170 12.96 -26.73 -16.58
N GLY A 171 12.16 -27.05 -17.58
CA GLY A 171 10.78 -27.52 -17.41
C GLY A 171 9.91 -26.47 -16.75
N ALA A 172 9.32 -26.77 -15.58
CA ALA A 172 8.50 -25.85 -14.77
C ALA A 172 9.33 -25.03 -13.78
N THR A 173 10.66 -25.06 -13.89
CA THR A 173 11.55 -24.48 -12.89
C THR A 173 12.32 -23.29 -13.46
N LEU A 174 12.40 -22.21 -12.68
CA LEU A 174 13.29 -21.07 -12.94
C LEU A 174 14.29 -20.96 -11.80
N THR A 175 15.56 -20.72 -12.12
CA THR A 175 16.64 -20.56 -11.12
C THR A 175 17.30 -19.21 -11.28
N LEU A 176 17.33 -18.45 -10.19
CA LEU A 176 18.04 -17.18 -10.05
C LEU A 176 19.40 -17.38 -9.35
N VAL A 177 20.40 -16.63 -9.81
CA VAL A 177 21.69 -16.49 -9.13
C VAL A 177 21.91 -15.03 -8.81
N TYR A 178 22.03 -14.71 -7.54
CA TYR A 178 22.23 -13.35 -7.06
C TYR A 178 23.72 -13.03 -6.93
N ALA A 179 24.13 -11.85 -7.37
CA ALA A 179 25.51 -11.38 -7.28
C ALA A 179 25.95 -11.11 -5.82
N THR A 180 25.00 -10.70 -4.97
CA THR A 180 25.18 -10.49 -3.54
C THR A 180 24.07 -11.20 -2.77
N PRO A 181 24.22 -11.43 -1.46
CA PRO A 181 23.12 -11.92 -0.63
C PRO A 181 21.90 -10.99 -0.70
N VAL A 182 20.71 -11.57 -0.66
CA VAL A 182 19.42 -10.88 -0.63
C VAL A 182 18.65 -11.44 0.56
N PRO A 183 18.41 -10.66 1.62
CA PRO A 183 17.75 -11.17 2.82
C PRO A 183 16.29 -11.57 2.55
N ASP A 184 15.58 -10.85 1.69
CA ASP A 184 14.19 -11.14 1.27
C ASP A 184 14.10 -12.17 0.12
N TRP A 185 15.08 -13.07 -0.03
CA TRP A 185 15.16 -14.01 -1.16
C TRP A 185 13.90 -14.87 -1.34
N GLN A 186 13.13 -15.11 -0.29
CA GLN A 186 11.90 -15.91 -0.32
C GLN A 186 10.77 -15.20 -1.06
N VAL A 187 10.69 -13.87 -0.95
CA VAL A 187 9.63 -13.03 -1.50
C VAL A 187 10.11 -12.12 -2.64
N ALA A 188 11.36 -12.31 -3.08
CA ALA A 188 12.00 -11.41 -4.05
C ALA A 188 11.42 -11.49 -5.47
N LEU A 189 10.93 -12.67 -5.86
CA LEU A 189 10.31 -12.92 -7.16
C LEU A 189 9.02 -13.70 -6.97
N ASP A 190 7.96 -13.22 -7.61
CA ASP A 190 6.68 -13.90 -7.70
C ASP A 190 6.05 -13.67 -9.07
N VAL A 191 4.90 -14.28 -9.33
CA VAL A 191 4.10 -14.03 -10.54
C VAL A 191 3.30 -12.72 -10.32
N ASN A 192 3.25 -11.87 -11.35
CA ASN A 192 2.55 -10.58 -11.28
C ASN A 192 1.54 -10.44 -12.42
N VAL A 193 2.02 -10.24 -13.65
CA VAL A 193 1.17 -10.15 -14.83
C VAL A 193 1.47 -11.28 -15.81
N PRO A 194 0.46 -11.77 -16.56
CA PRO A 194 0.61 -12.96 -17.40
C PRO A 194 1.44 -12.70 -18.66
N ALA A 195 2.51 -13.45 -18.84
CA ALA A 195 3.38 -13.34 -20.01
C ALA A 195 2.64 -13.57 -21.33
N HIS A 196 1.63 -14.45 -21.34
CA HIS A 196 0.85 -14.72 -22.56
C HIS A 196 0.00 -13.51 -22.95
N VAL A 197 -0.64 -12.80 -22.00
CA VAL A 197 -1.43 -11.60 -22.29
C VAL A 197 -0.52 -10.46 -22.77
N VAL A 198 0.61 -10.25 -22.09
CA VAL A 198 1.62 -9.27 -22.55
C VAL A 198 2.13 -9.62 -23.95
N GLY A 199 2.37 -10.89 -24.26
CA GLY A 199 2.81 -11.33 -25.58
C GLY A 199 1.72 -11.19 -26.66
N GLN A 200 0.47 -11.44 -26.32
CA GLN A 200 -0.67 -11.21 -27.23
C GLN A 200 -0.81 -9.72 -27.56
N SER A 201 -0.77 -8.85 -26.55
CA SER A 201 -0.91 -7.42 -26.74
C SER A 201 0.30 -6.81 -27.46
N ALA A 202 1.50 -7.04 -26.95
CA ALA A 202 2.73 -6.41 -27.45
C ALA A 202 3.21 -6.93 -28.81
N LEU A 203 3.05 -8.25 -29.05
CA LEU A 203 3.65 -8.92 -30.20
C LEU A 203 2.61 -9.38 -31.24
N GLY A 204 1.31 -9.27 -30.93
CA GLY A 204 0.22 -9.66 -31.80
C GLY A 204 0.16 -11.19 -32.06
N VAL A 205 0.63 -12.00 -31.11
CA VAL A 205 0.58 -13.46 -31.18
C VAL A 205 -0.72 -13.94 -30.54
N GLU A 206 -1.61 -14.58 -31.28
CA GLU A 206 -2.97 -14.92 -30.78
C GLU A 206 -2.97 -16.13 -29.83
N ASP A 207 -2.15 -17.15 -30.07
CA ASP A 207 -2.10 -18.34 -29.22
C ASP A 207 -1.36 -18.06 -27.90
N PRO A 208 -1.97 -18.32 -26.73
CA PRO A 208 -1.40 -17.98 -25.43
C PRO A 208 -0.02 -18.64 -25.19
N ALA A 209 0.15 -19.91 -25.56
CA ALA A 209 1.39 -20.62 -25.34
C ALA A 209 2.52 -20.09 -26.26
N GLU A 210 2.17 -19.77 -27.52
CA GLU A 210 3.11 -19.14 -28.46
C GLU A 210 3.44 -17.71 -28.03
N ALA A 211 2.50 -16.95 -27.47
CA ALA A 211 2.70 -15.61 -26.97
C ALA A 211 3.67 -15.58 -25.77
N ALA A 212 3.46 -16.44 -24.76
CA ALA A 212 4.37 -16.59 -23.64
C ALA A 212 5.79 -17.02 -24.08
N ALA A 213 5.87 -17.95 -25.05
CA ALA A 213 7.15 -18.38 -25.63
C ALA A 213 7.85 -17.25 -26.40
N ALA A 214 7.08 -16.39 -27.10
CA ALA A 214 7.62 -15.24 -27.81
C ALA A 214 8.20 -14.18 -26.84
N VAL A 215 7.54 -13.92 -25.71
CA VAL A 215 8.06 -13.08 -24.62
C VAL A 215 9.37 -13.64 -24.08
N SER A 216 9.39 -14.94 -23.73
CA SER A 216 10.61 -15.61 -23.26
C SER A 216 11.75 -15.51 -24.27
N THR A 217 11.46 -15.72 -25.56
CA THR A 217 12.44 -15.62 -26.64
C THR A 217 12.99 -14.19 -26.77
N ALA A 218 12.12 -13.18 -26.70
CA ALA A 218 12.54 -11.78 -26.76
C ALA A 218 13.48 -11.41 -25.61
N ILE A 219 13.22 -11.93 -24.39
CA ILE A 219 14.06 -11.71 -23.21
C ILE A 219 15.42 -12.42 -23.39
N VAL A 220 15.42 -13.70 -23.75
CA VAL A 220 16.65 -14.50 -23.90
C VAL A 220 17.55 -13.96 -25.01
N ASP A 221 16.97 -13.53 -26.13
CA ASP A 221 17.69 -13.00 -27.28
C ASP A 221 18.02 -11.52 -27.17
N GLU A 222 17.58 -10.84 -26.09
CA GLU A 222 17.68 -9.39 -25.87
C GLU A 222 17.19 -8.59 -27.10
N ASN A 223 16.05 -9.02 -27.67
CA ASN A 223 15.48 -8.39 -28.86
C ASN A 223 14.82 -7.04 -28.49
N LYS A 224 15.56 -5.96 -28.74
CA LYS A 224 15.16 -4.61 -28.31
C LYS A 224 13.81 -4.13 -28.88
N GLU A 225 13.50 -4.47 -30.14
CA GLU A 225 12.22 -4.08 -30.74
C GLU A 225 11.04 -4.76 -30.05
N ALA A 226 11.16 -6.06 -29.80
CA ALA A 226 10.16 -6.82 -29.07
C ALA A 226 10.09 -6.39 -27.59
N LEU A 227 11.25 -6.18 -26.94
CA LEU A 227 11.31 -5.76 -25.53
C LEU A 227 10.73 -4.36 -25.30
N SER A 228 10.89 -3.41 -26.24
CA SER A 228 10.24 -2.10 -26.15
C SER A 228 8.71 -2.23 -26.15
N ALA A 229 8.14 -3.05 -27.05
CA ALA A 229 6.70 -3.32 -27.07
C ALA A 229 6.24 -4.05 -25.80
N ILE A 230 7.00 -5.06 -25.33
CA ILE A 230 6.70 -5.82 -24.11
C ILE A 230 6.72 -4.90 -22.87
N SER A 231 7.74 -4.04 -22.73
CA SER A 231 7.86 -3.15 -21.59
C SER A 231 6.75 -2.09 -21.57
N GLY A 232 6.32 -1.60 -22.74
CA GLY A 232 5.17 -0.72 -22.88
C GLY A 232 3.88 -1.39 -22.41
N ALA A 233 3.55 -2.56 -22.97
CA ALA A 233 2.37 -3.33 -22.57
C ALA A 233 2.39 -3.71 -21.08
N TRP A 234 3.56 -4.13 -20.56
CA TRP A 234 3.71 -4.46 -19.14
C TRP A 234 3.40 -3.26 -18.24
N ARG A 235 3.81 -2.02 -18.62
CA ARG A 235 3.57 -0.83 -17.82
C ARG A 235 2.11 -0.36 -17.82
N THR A 236 1.40 -0.49 -18.95
CA THR A 236 0.15 0.27 -19.16
C THR A 236 -1.11 -0.59 -19.38
N ASP A 237 -0.99 -1.83 -19.88
CA ASP A 237 -2.17 -2.61 -20.29
C ASP A 237 -3.01 -3.12 -19.10
N PHE A 238 -2.43 -3.09 -17.90
CA PHE A 238 -3.09 -3.54 -16.66
C PHE A 238 -3.63 -2.39 -15.80
N ASP A 239 -3.60 -1.17 -16.31
CA ASP A 239 -4.18 -0.01 -15.63
C ASP A 239 -5.70 -0.01 -15.76
N ALA A 240 -6.38 0.61 -14.79
CA ALA A 240 -7.85 0.61 -14.72
C ALA A 240 -8.51 1.11 -16.01
N ASP A 241 -7.96 2.13 -16.66
CA ASP A 241 -8.49 2.67 -17.92
C ASP A 241 -8.31 1.70 -19.10
N ALA A 242 -7.19 0.97 -19.17
CA ALA A 242 -6.95 -0.05 -20.18
C ALA A 242 -7.86 -1.26 -19.96
N LEU A 243 -7.95 -1.75 -18.72
CA LEU A 243 -8.79 -2.88 -18.35
C LEU A 243 -10.28 -2.59 -18.49
N ALA A 244 -10.71 -1.34 -18.34
CA ALA A 244 -12.09 -0.94 -18.63
C ALA A 244 -12.49 -1.15 -20.11
N GLN A 245 -11.50 -1.13 -21.01
CA GLN A 245 -11.69 -1.35 -22.46
C GLN A 245 -11.42 -2.80 -22.85
N HIS A 246 -10.54 -3.50 -22.12
CA HIS A 246 -10.02 -4.83 -22.41
C HIS A 246 -10.01 -5.70 -21.15
N VAL A 247 -11.18 -5.91 -20.53
CA VAL A 247 -11.29 -6.68 -19.28
C VAL A 247 -10.85 -8.14 -19.44
N ASP A 248 -10.87 -8.67 -20.65
CA ASP A 248 -10.34 -9.98 -21.00
C ASP A 248 -8.82 -10.13 -20.77
N GLN A 249 -8.08 -9.03 -20.63
CA GLN A 249 -6.68 -9.04 -20.25
C GLN A 249 -6.46 -9.16 -18.74
N ALA A 250 -7.51 -8.95 -17.93
CA ALA A 250 -7.43 -9.01 -16.46
C ALA A 250 -7.52 -10.45 -15.94
N VAL A 251 -6.72 -11.37 -16.48
CA VAL A 251 -6.69 -12.75 -15.99
C VAL A 251 -5.99 -12.86 -14.64
N SER A 252 -6.41 -13.81 -13.84
CA SER A 252 -6.12 -13.91 -12.41
C SER A 252 -5.54 -15.27 -12.05
N THR A 253 -4.69 -15.34 -11.04
CA THR A 253 -4.21 -16.60 -10.44
C THR A 253 -4.91 -16.91 -9.10
N GLY A 254 -5.62 -15.94 -8.54
CA GLY A 254 -6.27 -16.05 -7.24
C GLY A 254 -7.72 -16.55 -7.32
N PRO A 255 -8.42 -16.58 -6.17
CA PRO A 255 -9.76 -17.16 -6.03
C PRO A 255 -10.87 -16.36 -6.72
N TYR A 256 -10.60 -15.13 -7.12
CA TYR A 256 -11.52 -14.33 -7.93
C TYR A 256 -10.86 -13.88 -9.24
N ALA A 257 -11.68 -13.65 -10.25
CA ALA A 257 -11.31 -13.05 -11.52
C ALA A 257 -12.05 -11.71 -11.71
N VAL A 258 -11.43 -10.78 -12.42
CA VAL A 258 -12.04 -9.48 -12.72
C VAL A 258 -13.08 -9.65 -13.83
N ASP A 259 -14.32 -9.22 -13.59
CA ASP A 259 -15.44 -9.25 -14.55
C ASP A 259 -15.72 -7.87 -15.15
N LEU A 260 -15.52 -6.81 -14.36
CA LEU A 260 -15.74 -5.44 -14.81
C LEU A 260 -14.84 -4.45 -14.05
N VAL A 261 -14.30 -3.48 -14.77
CA VAL A 261 -13.63 -2.32 -14.22
C VAL A 261 -14.37 -1.06 -14.68
N VAL A 262 -14.75 -0.20 -13.72
CA VAL A 262 -15.24 1.16 -13.98
C VAL A 262 -14.27 2.10 -13.25
N PRO A 263 -13.33 2.75 -13.96
CA PRO A 263 -12.27 3.53 -13.35
C PRO A 263 -12.80 4.60 -12.40
N GLY A 264 -12.21 4.68 -11.21
CA GLY A 264 -12.60 5.61 -10.15
C GLY A 264 -13.94 5.31 -9.47
N GLU A 265 -14.67 4.26 -9.89
CA GLU A 265 -16.00 3.94 -9.37
C GLU A 265 -16.05 2.58 -8.70
N ARG A 266 -15.76 1.49 -9.44
CA ARG A 266 -15.83 0.13 -8.90
C ARG A 266 -15.11 -0.91 -9.74
N VAL A 267 -14.80 -2.03 -9.08
CA VAL A 267 -14.38 -3.29 -9.70
C VAL A 267 -15.37 -4.38 -9.31
N GLU A 268 -15.81 -5.19 -10.27
CA GLU A 268 -16.64 -6.37 -10.02
C GLU A 268 -15.80 -7.62 -10.26
N LEU A 269 -15.81 -8.51 -9.29
CA LEU A 269 -15.07 -9.76 -9.30
C LEU A 269 -16.05 -10.93 -9.28
N VAL A 270 -15.70 -12.00 -9.97
CA VAL A 270 -16.44 -13.26 -9.98
C VAL A 270 -15.54 -14.37 -9.48
N ARG A 271 -16.14 -15.44 -8.95
CA ARG A 271 -15.40 -16.65 -8.56
C ARG A 271 -14.53 -17.12 -9.71
N ASN A 272 -13.28 -17.45 -9.43
CA ASN A 272 -12.40 -18.10 -10.38
C ASN A 272 -12.55 -19.62 -10.25
N ASP A 273 -13.16 -20.26 -11.24
CA ASP A 273 -13.42 -21.70 -11.26
C ASP A 273 -12.14 -22.53 -11.52
N GLU A 274 -11.06 -21.88 -11.99
CA GLU A 274 -9.75 -22.52 -12.22
C GLU A 274 -8.86 -22.50 -10.98
N TYR A 275 -9.25 -21.78 -9.91
CA TYR A 275 -8.46 -21.69 -8.68
C TYR A 275 -8.67 -22.91 -7.79
N ASP A 276 -7.61 -23.63 -7.47
CA ASP A 276 -7.57 -24.81 -6.60
C ASP A 276 -6.66 -24.63 -5.35
N GLY A 277 -6.26 -23.37 -5.06
CA GLY A 277 -5.39 -23.03 -3.94
C GLY A 277 -6.11 -22.96 -2.58
N GLU A 278 -5.37 -22.62 -1.53
CA GLU A 278 -5.93 -22.37 -0.20
C GLU A 278 -6.80 -21.11 -0.20
N GLY A 279 -7.87 -21.08 0.59
CA GLY A 279 -8.76 -19.92 0.69
C GLY A 279 -9.81 -19.84 -0.44
N ALA A 280 -10.68 -20.84 -0.54
CA ALA A 280 -11.76 -20.85 -1.55
C ALA A 280 -12.66 -19.62 -1.45
N ALA A 281 -13.04 -19.08 -2.61
CA ALA A 281 -13.97 -17.95 -2.72
C ALA A 281 -15.30 -18.25 -2.00
N SER A 282 -15.65 -17.45 -1.00
CA SER A 282 -16.90 -17.60 -0.23
C SER A 282 -18.13 -17.05 -0.97
N PHE A 283 -17.92 -16.14 -1.93
CA PHE A 283 -18.97 -15.48 -2.70
C PHE A 283 -18.85 -15.82 -4.19
N ASP A 284 -19.99 -15.80 -4.90
CA ASP A 284 -19.99 -15.93 -6.35
C ASP A 284 -19.52 -14.65 -7.03
N ARG A 285 -19.75 -13.50 -6.34
CA ARG A 285 -19.37 -12.16 -6.82
C ARG A 285 -18.95 -11.26 -5.65
N VAL A 286 -17.90 -10.47 -5.87
CA VAL A 286 -17.50 -9.38 -4.97
C VAL A 286 -17.53 -8.07 -5.77
N VAL A 287 -18.17 -7.05 -5.23
CA VAL A 287 -18.21 -5.70 -5.82
C VAL A 287 -17.46 -4.76 -4.88
N VAL A 288 -16.32 -4.25 -5.30
CA VAL A 288 -15.55 -3.26 -4.55
C VAL A 288 -15.83 -1.89 -5.15
N ARG A 289 -16.38 -0.98 -4.35
CA ARG A 289 -16.74 0.39 -4.73
C ARG A 289 -15.83 1.41 -4.05
N SER A 290 -15.46 2.45 -4.78
CA SER A 290 -14.64 3.56 -4.29
C SER A 290 -15.22 4.94 -4.60
N ASP A 291 -16.47 4.99 -5.07
CA ASP A 291 -17.16 6.20 -5.50
C ASP A 291 -18.00 6.89 -4.41
N LEU A 292 -17.98 6.36 -3.18
CA LEU A 292 -18.76 6.88 -2.07
C LEU A 292 -17.89 7.67 -1.09
N GLU A 293 -18.34 8.86 -0.75
CA GLU A 293 -17.76 9.65 0.35
C GLU A 293 -17.94 8.92 1.71
N PRO A 294 -17.09 9.18 2.72
CA PRO A 294 -17.08 8.41 3.96
C PRO A 294 -18.45 8.27 4.64
N LEU A 295 -19.23 9.34 4.74
CA LEU A 295 -20.60 9.28 5.32
C LEU A 295 -21.60 8.58 4.40
N GLU A 296 -21.43 8.64 3.07
CA GLU A 296 -22.26 7.90 2.13
C GLU A 296 -22.01 6.40 2.23
N GLN A 297 -20.79 5.97 2.57
CA GLN A 297 -20.49 4.57 2.87
C GLN A 297 -21.29 4.09 4.09
N VAL A 298 -21.35 4.90 5.16
CA VAL A 298 -22.16 4.59 6.34
C VAL A 298 -23.65 4.51 5.99
N GLU A 299 -24.15 5.42 5.16
CA GLU A 299 -25.54 5.37 4.67
C GLU A 299 -25.80 4.10 3.85
N ALA A 300 -24.83 3.69 3.02
CA ALA A 300 -24.93 2.45 2.22
C ALA A 300 -24.99 1.21 3.12
N LEU A 301 -24.21 1.16 4.21
CA LEU A 301 -24.26 0.10 5.22
C LEU A 301 -25.63 0.09 5.90
N ALA A 302 -26.11 1.25 6.36
CA ALA A 302 -27.41 1.39 7.02
C ALA A 302 -28.59 0.97 6.13
N ALA A 303 -28.52 1.31 4.84
CA ALA A 303 -29.51 0.92 3.82
C ALA A 303 -29.40 -0.55 3.40
N GLY A 304 -28.31 -1.26 3.74
CA GLY A 304 -28.03 -2.61 3.30
C GLY A 304 -27.63 -2.70 1.83
N SER A 305 -27.17 -1.63 1.22
CA SER A 305 -26.61 -1.61 -0.14
C SER A 305 -25.12 -1.91 -0.16
N ALA A 306 -24.41 -1.80 0.96
CA ALA A 306 -23.09 -2.33 1.23
C ALA A 306 -23.14 -3.36 2.36
N ASP A 307 -22.27 -4.37 2.31
CA ASP A 307 -22.10 -5.40 3.34
C ASP A 307 -20.93 -5.07 4.26
N VAL A 308 -19.87 -4.48 3.70
CA VAL A 308 -18.66 -4.05 4.38
C VAL A 308 -18.34 -2.63 3.95
N VAL A 309 -17.97 -1.79 4.89
CA VAL A 309 -17.52 -0.41 4.62
C VAL A 309 -16.21 -0.13 5.34
N ALA A 310 -15.29 0.53 4.65
CA ALA A 310 -14.01 0.98 5.18
C ALA A 310 -13.80 2.47 4.87
N PRO A 311 -14.59 3.35 5.51
CA PRO A 311 -14.49 4.78 5.31
C PRO A 311 -13.23 5.36 6.00
N THR A 312 -12.86 6.58 5.64
CA THR A 312 -11.84 7.32 6.40
C THR A 312 -12.30 7.49 7.86
N ASP A 313 -11.43 7.17 8.80
CA ASP A 313 -11.68 7.19 10.24
C ASP A 313 -11.72 8.61 10.80
N THR A 314 -12.89 9.20 10.82
CA THR A 314 -13.13 10.49 11.42
C THR A 314 -14.20 10.37 12.53
N ARG A 315 -14.24 11.33 13.44
CA ARG A 315 -15.17 11.27 14.57
C ARG A 315 -16.64 11.24 14.14
N ASP A 316 -16.99 12.00 13.13
CA ASP A 316 -18.34 12.04 12.57
C ASP A 316 -18.73 10.73 11.88
N VAL A 317 -17.78 10.04 11.25
CA VAL A 317 -17.97 8.69 10.69
C VAL A 317 -18.24 7.68 11.80
N LEU A 318 -17.45 7.68 12.88
CA LEU A 318 -17.66 6.77 14.01
C LEU A 318 -18.99 7.04 14.70
N ASP A 319 -19.32 8.32 14.95
CA ASP A 319 -20.60 8.71 15.55
C ASP A 319 -21.78 8.27 14.64
N ALA A 320 -21.65 8.37 13.33
CA ALA A 320 -22.66 7.89 12.38
C ALA A 320 -22.77 6.35 12.34
N LEU A 321 -21.65 5.62 12.43
CA LEU A 321 -21.64 4.16 12.50
C LEU A 321 -22.31 3.65 13.78
N ASP A 322 -22.12 4.33 14.91
CA ASP A 322 -22.76 4.00 16.19
C ASP A 322 -24.30 4.11 16.12
N GLU A 323 -24.83 4.94 15.21
CA GLU A 323 -26.26 5.05 14.97
C GLU A 323 -26.84 3.95 14.07
N VAL A 324 -25.97 3.19 13.36
CA VAL A 324 -26.41 2.10 12.47
C VAL A 324 -26.82 0.88 13.28
N THR A 325 -28.10 0.57 13.29
CA THR A 325 -28.65 -0.55 14.08
C THR A 325 -28.06 -1.87 13.62
N GLY A 326 -27.35 -2.54 14.53
CA GLY A 326 -26.78 -3.86 14.30
C GLY A 326 -25.47 -3.84 13.50
N ALA A 327 -24.82 -2.70 13.33
CA ALA A 327 -23.47 -2.65 12.81
C ALA A 327 -22.49 -3.32 13.80
N ASP A 328 -21.56 -4.09 13.29
CA ASP A 328 -20.35 -4.52 14.00
C ASP A 328 -19.21 -3.61 13.50
N VAL A 329 -18.80 -2.68 14.38
CA VAL A 329 -17.78 -1.69 14.07
C VAL A 329 -16.46 -2.13 14.69
N ARG A 330 -15.43 -2.26 13.86
CA ARG A 330 -14.08 -2.59 14.30
C ARG A 330 -13.14 -1.44 13.98
N THR A 331 -12.33 -1.11 14.97
CA THR A 331 -11.24 -0.15 14.84
C THR A 331 -9.92 -0.88 15.02
N GLY A 332 -8.90 -0.43 14.36
CA GLY A 332 -7.57 -1.01 14.39
C GLY A 332 -6.53 -0.01 13.93
N GLY A 333 -5.36 -0.49 13.55
CA GLY A 333 -4.32 0.35 12.99
C GLY A 333 -3.58 -0.38 11.87
N ASP A 334 -3.25 0.36 10.82
CA ASP A 334 -2.54 -0.19 9.66
C ASP A 334 -1.05 0.20 9.63
N SER A 335 -0.76 1.33 9.03
CA SER A 335 0.59 1.88 8.94
C SER A 335 1.03 2.53 10.25
N THR A 336 2.33 2.63 10.48
CA THR A 336 2.86 3.34 11.64
C THR A 336 3.13 4.80 11.28
N LEU A 337 2.51 5.73 12.00
CA LEU A 337 2.85 7.14 11.90
C LEU A 337 4.22 7.37 12.54
N GLN A 338 5.14 7.93 11.76
CA GLN A 338 6.49 8.27 12.19
C GLN A 338 6.78 9.75 12.02
N LEU A 339 7.61 10.26 12.91
CA LEU A 339 8.29 11.53 12.76
C LEU A 339 9.72 11.24 12.30
N GLN A 340 10.03 11.48 11.03
CA GLN A 340 11.35 11.27 10.43
C GLN A 340 12.07 12.60 10.29
N LEU A 341 13.36 12.65 10.65
CA LEU A 341 14.13 13.89 10.66
C LEU A 341 15.04 13.99 9.44
N GLN A 342 14.99 15.13 8.75
CA GLN A 342 15.90 15.46 7.64
C GLN A 342 17.27 15.87 8.19
N THR A 343 18.31 15.18 7.77
CA THR A 343 19.67 15.39 8.29
C THR A 343 20.64 16.02 7.27
N ALA A 344 20.10 16.43 6.13
CA ALA A 344 20.79 17.14 5.05
C ALA A 344 20.06 18.46 4.74
N GLY A 345 20.47 19.18 3.68
CA GLY A 345 19.74 20.36 3.19
C GLY A 345 19.96 21.64 4.00
N ALA A 346 20.93 21.66 4.93
CA ALA A 346 21.24 22.80 5.81
C ALA A 346 20.04 23.24 6.71
N GLY A 347 19.14 22.31 7.00
CA GLY A 347 17.99 22.50 7.90
C GLY A 347 18.36 22.38 9.40
N ALA A 348 17.32 22.35 10.25
CA ALA A 348 17.46 22.35 11.71
C ALA A 348 18.31 21.19 12.27
N PHE A 349 18.38 20.06 11.58
CA PHE A 349 19.05 18.84 12.06
C PHE A 349 20.30 18.47 11.27
N ASP A 350 20.68 19.31 10.28
CA ASP A 350 21.92 19.13 9.51
C ASP A 350 23.13 19.64 10.30
N PRO A 351 24.22 18.86 10.41
CA PRO A 351 25.49 19.34 10.97
C PRO A 351 26.00 20.64 10.33
N ALA A 352 25.73 20.88 9.05
CA ALA A 352 26.14 22.09 8.35
C ALA A 352 25.62 23.37 9.03
N THR A 353 24.42 23.35 9.58
CA THR A 353 23.81 24.46 10.34
C THR A 353 24.60 24.82 11.59
N TYR A 354 25.34 23.87 12.16
CA TYR A 354 26.15 24.02 13.34
C TYR A 354 27.65 24.04 13.01
N GLY A 355 28.02 24.53 11.83
CA GLY A 355 29.44 24.65 11.41
C GLY A 355 30.10 23.29 11.14
N GLY A 356 29.35 22.24 10.88
CA GLY A 356 29.82 20.88 10.66
C GLY A 356 29.94 20.05 11.94
N ASP A 357 29.44 20.55 13.07
CA ASP A 357 29.49 19.84 14.36
C ASP A 357 28.35 18.80 14.45
N ALA A 358 28.64 17.54 14.13
CA ALA A 358 27.70 16.44 14.15
C ALA A 358 27.17 16.13 15.58
N ALA A 359 27.96 16.45 16.65
CA ALA A 359 27.49 16.20 18.00
C ALA A 359 26.43 17.21 18.42
N VAL A 360 26.57 18.48 18.03
CA VAL A 360 25.54 19.50 18.26
C VAL A 360 24.25 19.14 17.47
N ALA A 361 24.37 18.80 16.19
CA ALA A 361 23.21 18.39 15.39
C ALA A 361 22.48 17.17 15.99
N SER A 362 23.24 16.17 16.47
CA SER A 362 22.67 15.01 17.16
C SER A 362 21.93 15.39 18.45
N ALA A 363 22.50 16.28 19.26
CA ALA A 363 21.86 16.76 20.47
C ALA A 363 20.54 17.50 20.17
N VAL A 364 20.53 18.32 19.13
CA VAL A 364 19.30 19.03 18.69
C VAL A 364 18.23 18.05 18.23
N ARG A 365 18.57 17.02 17.42
CA ARG A 365 17.64 15.96 17.01
C ARG A 365 17.05 15.23 18.20
N GLN A 366 17.91 14.73 19.10
CA GLN A 366 17.47 14.03 20.30
C GLN A 366 16.61 14.92 21.20
N ALA A 367 17.01 16.18 21.38
CA ALA A 367 16.21 17.14 22.14
C ALA A 367 14.82 17.34 21.53
N PHE A 368 14.73 17.47 20.20
CA PHE A 368 13.43 17.60 19.52
C PHE A 368 12.56 16.36 19.72
N LEU A 369 13.09 15.16 19.50
CA LEU A 369 12.34 13.91 19.68
C LEU A 369 11.89 13.72 21.15
N LEU A 370 12.67 14.13 22.15
CA LEU A 370 12.27 14.09 23.56
C LEU A 370 11.08 15.03 23.88
N THR A 371 10.83 16.06 23.07
CA THR A 371 9.68 16.95 23.27
C THR A 371 8.37 16.32 22.81
N VAL A 372 8.39 15.24 22.02
CA VAL A 372 7.20 14.65 21.42
C VAL A 372 6.35 13.92 22.47
N PRO A 373 5.12 14.38 22.77
CA PRO A 373 4.29 13.85 23.85
C PRO A 373 3.50 12.61 23.40
N ARG A 374 4.16 11.48 23.11
CA ARG A 374 3.55 10.30 22.51
C ARG A 374 2.33 9.78 23.25
N ASP A 375 2.37 9.70 24.59
CA ASP A 375 1.23 9.26 25.39
C ASP A 375 0.02 10.20 25.22
N ALA A 376 0.28 11.52 25.12
CA ALA A 376 -0.79 12.50 24.90
C ALA A 376 -1.32 12.44 23.47
N LEU A 377 -0.50 12.15 22.47
CA LEU A 377 -0.92 11.91 21.10
C LEU A 377 -1.89 10.72 21.04
N VAL A 378 -1.54 9.61 21.67
CA VAL A 378 -2.44 8.45 21.75
C VAL A 378 -3.72 8.80 22.50
N ALA A 379 -3.62 9.32 23.71
CA ALA A 379 -4.78 9.53 24.58
C ALA A 379 -5.77 10.59 24.07
N ASN A 380 -5.26 11.67 23.47
CA ASN A 380 -6.09 12.82 23.10
C ASN A 380 -6.49 12.86 21.62
N VAL A 381 -5.72 12.21 20.75
CA VAL A 381 -5.93 12.28 19.29
C VAL A 381 -6.39 10.94 18.74
N VAL A 382 -5.72 9.84 19.09
CA VAL A 382 -5.98 8.55 18.47
C VAL A 382 -7.02 7.71 19.23
N ALA A 383 -6.95 7.64 20.56
CA ALA A 383 -7.89 6.86 21.36
C ALA A 383 -9.39 7.24 21.18
N PRO A 384 -9.75 8.49 20.84
CA PRO A 384 -11.13 8.81 20.46
C PRO A 384 -11.61 8.11 19.19
N LEU A 385 -10.69 7.68 18.31
CA LEU A 385 -10.98 6.95 17.06
C LEU A 385 -10.75 5.44 17.24
N TRP A 386 -9.73 5.08 17.99
CA TRP A 386 -9.34 3.70 18.27
C TRP A 386 -8.97 3.56 19.76
N PRO A 387 -9.90 3.11 20.63
CA PRO A 387 -9.70 3.06 22.09
C PRO A 387 -8.53 2.17 22.55
N GLU A 388 -8.20 1.13 21.80
CA GLU A 388 -7.12 0.19 22.09
C GLU A 388 -5.75 0.66 21.57
N ALA A 389 -5.67 1.83 20.94
CA ALA A 389 -4.43 2.37 20.44
C ALA A 389 -3.36 2.50 21.54
N VAL A 390 -2.16 2.12 21.21
CA VAL A 390 -0.98 2.25 22.07
C VAL A 390 0.13 2.97 21.33
N VAL A 391 1.10 3.49 22.08
CA VAL A 391 2.32 4.05 21.48
C VAL A 391 3.03 2.96 20.67
N ALA A 392 3.40 3.27 19.43
CA ALA A 392 4.15 2.33 18.60
C ALA A 392 5.58 2.18 19.12
N SER A 393 5.99 0.94 19.38
CA SER A 393 7.33 0.59 19.86
C SER A 393 8.28 0.26 18.71
N ALA A 394 7.80 -0.36 17.66
CA ALA A 394 8.62 -0.75 16.51
C ALA A 394 9.17 0.45 15.74
N LEU A 395 10.49 0.51 15.61
CA LEU A 395 11.17 1.56 14.84
C LEU A 395 11.26 1.21 13.35
N LEU A 396 11.11 -0.06 13.00
CA LEU A 396 11.17 -0.59 11.64
C LEU A 396 9.81 -1.20 11.22
N PRO A 397 8.74 -0.40 11.13
CA PRO A 397 7.37 -0.90 10.90
C PRO A 397 7.19 -1.55 9.53
N THR A 398 8.11 -1.35 8.60
CA THR A 398 8.10 -1.99 7.27
C THR A 398 8.28 -3.51 7.33
N VAL A 399 8.80 -4.05 8.45
CA VAL A 399 9.03 -5.48 8.67
C VAL A 399 7.88 -6.12 9.45
N GLY A 400 7.15 -5.34 10.22
CA GLY A 400 6.02 -5.80 11.04
C GLY A 400 5.79 -4.93 12.26
N PRO A 401 4.64 -5.05 12.92
CA PRO A 401 4.24 -4.17 14.02
C PRO A 401 5.17 -4.26 15.25
N ASP A 402 5.86 -5.38 15.44
CA ASP A 402 6.74 -5.65 16.57
C ASP A 402 8.23 -5.74 16.17
N ALA A 403 8.54 -5.48 14.89
CA ALA A 403 9.90 -5.62 14.38
C ALA A 403 10.86 -4.54 14.89
N GLY A 404 12.05 -4.97 15.29
CA GLY A 404 13.10 -4.08 15.78
C GLY A 404 13.07 -3.86 17.30
N GLY A 405 12.18 -4.55 18.03
CA GLY A 405 12.11 -4.48 19.49
C GLY A 405 11.58 -3.16 20.06
N ASP A 406 11.36 -3.12 21.35
CA ASP A 406 10.95 -1.92 22.11
C ASP A 406 12.15 -0.98 22.27
N VAL A 407 12.35 -0.05 21.34
CA VAL A 407 13.53 0.82 21.31
C VAL A 407 13.35 2.09 22.14
N ALA A 408 12.12 2.55 22.33
CA ALA A 408 11.89 3.73 23.12
C ALA A 408 10.80 3.52 24.16
N PRO A 409 11.05 3.84 25.44
CA PRO A 409 10.02 3.74 26.46
C PRO A 409 8.84 4.65 26.12
N SER A 410 7.62 4.12 26.23
CA SER A 410 6.42 4.94 26.27
C SER A 410 6.51 5.89 27.47
N GLY A 411 6.13 7.15 27.30
CA GLY A 411 6.19 8.11 28.38
C GLY A 411 5.77 9.52 27.95
N PRO A 412 5.55 10.41 28.92
CA PRO A 412 5.35 11.82 28.62
C PRO A 412 6.63 12.42 28.01
N ALA A 413 6.49 13.56 27.32
CA ALA A 413 7.64 14.29 26.83
C ALA A 413 8.67 14.58 27.95
N ASP A 414 9.95 14.36 27.68
CA ASP A 414 11.05 14.73 28.59
C ASP A 414 11.57 16.13 28.24
N VAL A 415 10.77 17.13 28.57
CA VAL A 415 11.09 18.57 28.38
C VAL A 415 12.37 18.96 29.16
N ALA A 416 12.61 18.33 30.31
CA ALA A 416 13.80 18.64 31.11
C ALA A 416 15.06 18.07 30.48
N GLY A 417 15.03 16.81 30.01
CA GLY A 417 16.13 16.19 29.28
C GLY A 417 16.43 16.93 27.96
N ALA A 418 15.38 17.29 27.21
CA ALA A 418 15.54 18.06 25.97
C ALA A 418 16.25 19.40 26.19
N ARG A 419 15.84 20.15 27.24
CA ARG A 419 16.48 21.42 27.59
C ARG A 419 17.95 21.20 27.98
N GLY A 420 18.24 20.17 28.77
CA GLY A 420 19.60 19.82 29.13
C GLY A 420 20.51 19.53 27.94
N LEU A 421 20.01 18.80 26.96
CA LEU A 421 20.75 18.52 25.73
C LEU A 421 21.07 19.79 24.92
N LEU A 422 20.13 20.72 24.79
CA LEU A 422 20.37 22.00 24.10
C LEU A 422 21.37 22.90 24.88
N GLU A 423 21.25 22.98 26.20
CA GLU A 423 22.15 23.73 27.06
C GLU A 423 23.60 23.19 26.98
N ASP A 424 23.76 21.85 27.05
CA ASP A 424 25.09 21.19 26.97
C ASP A 424 25.71 21.34 25.57
N ALA A 425 24.86 21.36 24.51
CA ALA A 425 25.30 21.62 23.15
C ALA A 425 25.55 23.12 22.86
N GLY A 426 25.25 24.03 23.80
CA GLY A 426 25.40 25.47 23.62
C GLY A 426 24.41 26.12 22.67
N VAL A 427 23.27 25.47 22.39
CA VAL A 427 22.19 25.99 21.54
C VAL A 427 21.27 26.85 22.42
N THR A 428 21.32 28.17 22.24
CA THR A 428 20.60 29.14 23.09
C THR A 428 19.56 29.94 22.34
N GLU A 429 19.63 29.98 21.02
CA GLU A 429 18.64 30.63 20.16
C GLU A 429 17.52 29.63 19.81
N PRO A 430 16.27 30.10 19.56
CA PRO A 430 15.21 29.24 19.11
C PRO A 430 15.60 28.49 17.82
N VAL A 431 15.15 27.23 17.74
CA VAL A 431 15.37 26.38 16.56
C VAL A 431 14.05 26.24 15.82
N THR A 432 13.97 26.81 14.62
CA THR A 432 12.79 26.62 13.75
C THR A 432 12.84 25.23 13.11
N VAL A 433 11.71 24.51 13.13
CA VAL A 433 11.56 23.17 12.56
C VAL A 433 10.38 23.19 11.60
N GLN A 434 10.64 23.06 10.30
CA GLN A 434 9.62 22.93 9.26
C GLN A 434 9.15 21.48 9.21
N VAL A 435 7.88 21.22 9.51
CA VAL A 435 7.33 19.86 9.53
C VAL A 435 6.46 19.62 8.30
N LEU A 436 6.91 18.74 7.40
CA LEU A 436 6.11 18.25 6.27
C LEU A 436 4.96 17.41 6.80
N VAL A 437 3.73 17.88 6.59
CA VAL A 437 2.54 17.25 7.11
C VAL A 437 1.30 17.66 6.32
N ASN A 438 0.41 16.69 6.03
CA ASN A 438 -0.90 17.00 5.47
C ASN A 438 -1.83 17.56 6.57
N THR A 439 -1.94 18.89 6.65
CA THR A 439 -2.79 19.59 7.62
C THR A 439 -4.28 19.58 7.27
N THR A 440 -4.67 19.08 6.10
CA THR A 440 -6.09 18.85 5.77
C THR A 440 -6.62 17.57 6.40
N ASP A 441 -5.73 16.68 6.84
CA ASP A 441 -6.06 15.51 7.66
C ASP A 441 -6.21 15.96 9.13
N PRO A 442 -7.42 15.85 9.72
CA PRO A 442 -7.67 16.30 11.09
C PRO A 442 -6.80 15.60 12.14
N LEU A 443 -6.50 14.31 11.93
CA LEU A 443 -5.64 13.53 12.84
C LEU A 443 -4.23 14.13 12.89
N ARG A 444 -3.61 14.31 11.72
CA ARG A 444 -2.24 14.85 11.61
C ARG A 444 -2.15 16.28 12.06
N ALA A 445 -3.17 17.10 11.76
CA ALA A 445 -3.25 18.48 12.26
C ALA A 445 -3.31 18.54 13.79
N ALA A 446 -4.11 17.68 14.44
CA ALA A 446 -4.19 17.60 15.89
C ALA A 446 -2.90 17.08 16.53
N MET A 447 -2.25 16.09 15.91
CA MET A 447 -0.93 15.59 16.35
C MET A 447 0.13 16.68 16.28
N LEU A 448 0.22 17.41 15.16
CA LEU A 448 1.17 18.51 15.01
C LEU A 448 0.96 19.60 16.06
N ALA A 449 -0.29 19.94 16.37
CA ALA A 449 -0.60 20.95 17.39
C ALA A 449 -0.03 20.58 18.77
N LEU A 450 -0.17 19.31 19.19
CA LEU A 450 0.41 18.84 20.45
C LEU A 450 1.94 18.81 20.44
N ILE A 451 2.55 18.41 19.32
CA ILE A 451 4.02 18.45 19.14
C ILE A 451 4.49 19.90 19.24
N THR A 452 3.84 20.84 18.55
CA THR A 452 4.18 22.27 18.57
C THR A 452 4.13 22.85 19.98
N GLU A 453 3.06 22.57 20.74
CA GLU A 453 2.88 23.04 22.11
C GLU A 453 4.02 22.56 23.02
N SER A 454 4.31 21.26 22.98
CA SER A 454 5.35 20.66 23.82
C SER A 454 6.77 21.11 23.42
N ALA A 455 7.07 21.18 22.13
CA ALA A 455 8.37 21.59 21.62
C ALA A 455 8.70 23.06 21.94
N ALA A 456 7.70 23.93 21.95
CA ALA A 456 7.84 25.35 22.30
C ALA A 456 8.34 25.57 23.74
N GLU A 457 8.09 24.64 24.68
CA GLU A 457 8.57 24.72 26.06
C GLU A 457 10.10 24.67 26.16
N VAL A 458 10.77 24.17 25.12
CA VAL A 458 12.23 23.98 25.07
C VAL A 458 12.92 24.98 24.15
N GLY A 459 12.13 25.70 23.33
CA GLY A 459 12.64 26.72 22.41
C GLY A 459 12.66 26.26 20.94
N PHE A 460 11.94 25.19 20.59
CA PHE A 460 11.67 24.88 19.19
C PHE A 460 10.46 25.69 18.69
N GLU A 461 10.59 26.23 17.48
CA GLU A 461 9.51 26.91 16.74
C GLU A 461 9.07 25.98 15.61
N VAL A 462 8.00 25.20 15.84
CA VAL A 462 7.50 24.22 14.88
C VAL A 462 6.50 24.89 13.94
N GLU A 463 6.79 24.83 12.65
CA GLU A 463 5.97 25.40 11.60
C GLU A 463 5.54 24.30 10.60
N PRO A 464 4.24 24.25 10.20
CA PRO A 464 3.81 23.28 9.20
C PRO A 464 4.30 23.66 7.81
N TYR A 465 4.89 22.71 7.11
CA TYR A 465 5.08 22.74 5.67
C TYR A 465 3.99 21.87 5.03
N ALA A 466 3.00 22.52 4.41
CA ALA A 466 1.92 21.81 3.74
C ALA A 466 2.40 21.31 2.37
N PRO A 467 2.20 20.04 2.03
CA PRO A 467 2.60 19.53 0.73
C PRO A 467 1.83 20.25 -0.40
N VAL A 468 2.54 20.58 -1.47
CA VAL A 468 2.02 21.30 -2.65
C VAL A 468 1.52 20.27 -3.68
N ASP A 469 2.36 19.29 -3.99
CA ASP A 469 2.09 18.27 -5.02
C ASP A 469 1.69 16.90 -4.42
N GLY A 470 1.56 16.86 -3.11
CA GLY A 470 1.24 15.67 -2.33
C GLY A 470 2.37 15.27 -1.38
N LEU A 471 2.04 14.48 -0.36
CA LEU A 471 3.01 14.13 0.68
C LEU A 471 4.21 13.35 0.11
N GLY A 472 3.97 12.38 -0.77
CA GLY A 472 5.02 11.55 -1.37
C GLY A 472 5.94 12.34 -2.30
N PRO A 473 5.42 13.07 -3.29
CA PRO A 473 6.22 13.92 -4.17
C PRO A 473 7.07 14.95 -3.40
N ASP A 474 6.51 15.67 -2.42
CA ASP A 474 7.25 16.67 -1.66
C ASP A 474 8.30 16.05 -0.73
N LEU A 475 8.06 14.84 -0.23
CA LEU A 475 9.02 14.11 0.59
C LEU A 475 10.33 13.83 -0.18
N VAL A 476 10.22 13.54 -1.46
CA VAL A 476 11.36 13.23 -2.35
C VAL A 476 11.86 14.46 -3.09
N GLY A 477 10.94 15.24 -3.67
CA GLY A 477 11.26 16.33 -4.59
C GLY A 477 11.70 17.64 -3.92
N ALA A 478 11.35 17.84 -2.63
CA ALA A 478 11.65 19.08 -1.90
C ALA A 478 12.39 18.83 -0.57
N PRO A 479 13.50 18.07 -0.54
CA PRO A 479 14.18 17.70 0.70
C PRO A 479 14.73 18.89 1.48
N ASP A 480 14.99 20.01 0.84
CA ASP A 480 15.50 21.24 1.49
C ASP A 480 14.38 22.12 2.07
N ALA A 481 13.10 21.75 1.88
CA ALA A 481 11.96 22.55 2.32
C ALA A 481 11.40 22.13 3.69
N TRP A 482 11.84 20.99 4.23
CA TRP A 482 11.36 20.46 5.50
C TRP A 482 12.50 19.90 6.35
N ASP A 483 12.33 19.99 7.68
CA ASP A 483 13.27 19.48 8.68
C ASP A 483 12.79 18.17 9.30
N ALA A 484 11.48 18.00 9.43
CA ALA A 484 10.86 16.78 9.89
C ALA A 484 9.65 16.43 9.01
N ALA A 485 9.31 15.13 8.91
CA ALA A 485 8.14 14.69 8.18
C ALA A 485 7.26 13.79 9.07
N LEU A 486 5.97 14.11 9.17
CA LEU A 486 4.97 13.28 9.85
C LEU A 486 4.28 12.41 8.80
N VAL A 487 4.75 11.18 8.66
CA VAL A 487 4.42 10.27 7.56
C VAL A 487 3.90 8.92 8.05
N PRO A 488 2.91 8.31 7.35
CA PRO A 488 2.56 6.92 7.54
C PRO A 488 3.62 6.03 6.87
N VAL A 489 4.04 4.98 7.55
CA VAL A 489 4.95 3.98 7.02
C VAL A 489 4.25 2.62 7.05
N PRO A 490 3.84 2.10 5.89
CA PRO A 490 3.20 0.78 5.81
C PRO A 490 4.24 -0.34 5.94
N GLN A 491 3.75 -1.56 6.15
CA GLN A 491 4.54 -2.76 5.90
C GLN A 491 4.93 -2.84 4.42
N SER A 492 5.99 -3.56 4.11
CA SER A 492 6.53 -3.70 2.77
C SER A 492 6.50 -5.15 2.30
N ASP A 493 6.24 -5.38 1.02
CA ASP A 493 6.35 -6.71 0.39
C ASP A 493 7.80 -7.23 0.38
N LEU A 494 8.78 -6.32 0.42
CA LEU A 494 10.20 -6.60 0.62
C LEU A 494 10.67 -5.92 1.92
N PRO A 495 10.33 -6.48 3.09
CA PRO A 495 10.47 -5.78 4.35
C PRO A 495 11.92 -5.45 4.72
N LEU A 496 12.85 -6.40 4.55
CA LEU A 496 14.25 -6.19 4.92
C LEU A 496 14.96 -5.24 3.95
N ASP A 497 14.68 -5.39 2.67
CA ASP A 497 15.19 -4.52 1.62
C ASP A 497 14.68 -3.08 1.76
N SER A 498 13.44 -2.91 2.21
CA SER A 498 12.88 -1.60 2.57
C SER A 498 13.68 -0.92 3.69
N VAL A 499 14.13 -1.66 4.70
CA VAL A 499 15.03 -1.15 5.76
C VAL A 499 16.37 -0.71 5.18
N LEU A 500 16.97 -1.55 4.32
CA LEU A 500 18.26 -1.25 3.67
C LEU A 500 18.18 0.00 2.80
N SER A 501 17.13 0.07 1.99
CA SER A 501 16.89 1.17 1.04
C SER A 501 16.64 2.50 1.74
N ARG A 502 15.97 2.48 2.89
CA ARG A 502 15.60 3.68 3.64
C ARG A 502 16.72 4.22 4.54
N TRP A 503 17.48 3.34 5.19
CA TRP A 503 18.36 3.76 6.29
C TRP A 503 19.84 3.66 5.98
N ARG A 504 20.23 3.01 4.89
CA ARG A 504 21.62 2.99 4.45
C ARG A 504 22.02 4.32 3.82
N THR A 505 23.23 4.77 4.07
CA THR A 505 23.80 5.95 3.38
C THR A 505 23.70 5.77 1.85
N GLY A 506 23.01 6.70 1.19
CA GLY A 506 22.75 6.65 -0.26
C GLY A 506 21.75 5.58 -0.68
N GLY A 507 20.96 5.04 0.23
CA GLY A 507 19.87 4.14 -0.10
C GLY A 507 18.81 4.81 -0.97
N ALA A 508 18.18 4.06 -1.87
CA ALA A 508 17.30 4.61 -2.91
C ALA A 508 16.07 5.34 -2.35
N THR A 509 15.60 4.95 -1.16
CA THR A 509 14.47 5.59 -0.46
C THR A 509 14.90 6.33 0.81
N ASN A 510 16.20 6.64 0.94
CA ASN A 510 16.72 7.46 2.03
C ASN A 510 16.43 8.95 1.78
N VAL A 511 15.17 9.34 1.96
CA VAL A 511 14.70 10.71 1.73
C VAL A 511 15.15 11.69 2.84
N THR A 512 15.58 11.17 3.99
CA THR A 512 16.01 11.97 5.14
C THR A 512 17.49 12.40 5.07
N GLY A 513 18.21 11.95 4.04
CA GLY A 513 19.66 12.19 3.96
C GLY A 513 20.45 11.55 5.10
N TRP A 514 19.87 10.57 5.81
CA TRP A 514 20.52 9.91 6.96
C TRP A 514 21.85 9.30 6.56
N THR A 515 22.88 9.62 7.35
CA THR A 515 24.24 9.12 7.16
C THR A 515 24.85 8.85 8.53
N ASP A 516 25.04 7.58 8.87
CA ASP A 516 25.62 7.16 10.14
C ASP A 516 26.40 5.85 10.00
N ALA A 517 27.63 5.82 10.54
CA ALA A 517 28.51 4.67 10.38
C ALA A 517 28.04 3.41 11.15
N ALA A 518 27.32 3.57 12.27
CA ALA A 518 26.78 2.45 13.01
C ALA A 518 25.59 1.84 12.27
N THR A 519 24.69 2.70 11.75
CA THR A 519 23.57 2.28 10.91
C THR A 519 24.05 1.60 9.62
N ASP A 520 25.09 2.15 8.96
CA ASP A 520 25.68 1.53 7.77
C ASP A 520 26.31 0.15 8.06
N ALA A 521 26.93 -0.01 9.22
CA ALA A 521 27.47 -1.30 9.64
C ALA A 521 26.35 -2.32 9.91
N ALA A 522 25.30 -1.92 10.63
CA ALA A 522 24.14 -2.77 10.94
C ALA A 522 23.35 -3.16 9.68
N THR A 523 23.06 -2.21 8.79
CA THR A 523 22.39 -2.48 7.51
C THR A 523 23.26 -3.32 6.59
N THR A 524 24.59 -3.19 6.61
CA THR A 524 25.50 -4.07 5.86
C THR A 524 25.43 -5.51 6.39
N ALA A 525 25.36 -5.70 7.71
CA ALA A 525 25.22 -7.03 8.30
C ALA A 525 23.85 -7.64 7.93
N LEU A 526 22.77 -6.86 8.02
CA LEU A 526 21.43 -7.28 7.60
C LEU A 526 21.42 -7.71 6.12
N ALA A 527 22.01 -6.91 5.22
CA ALA A 527 22.10 -7.20 3.79
C ALA A 527 22.82 -8.52 3.45
N GLN A 528 23.68 -9.01 4.35
CA GLN A 528 24.41 -10.27 4.17
C GLN A 528 23.71 -11.46 4.85
N THR A 529 22.60 -11.23 5.53
CA THR A 529 21.86 -12.24 6.28
C THR A 529 20.90 -12.97 5.36
N VAL A 530 21.13 -14.27 5.15
CA VAL A 530 20.25 -15.16 4.37
C VAL A 530 19.65 -16.27 5.25
N ASP A 531 19.93 -16.25 6.54
CA ASP A 531 19.40 -17.14 7.56
C ASP A 531 18.26 -16.43 8.29
N PRO A 532 17.00 -16.87 8.16
CA PRO A 532 15.86 -16.24 8.82
C PRO A 532 16.01 -16.13 10.34
N ASP A 533 16.64 -17.11 11.00
CA ASP A 533 16.83 -17.12 12.45
C ASP A 533 17.78 -16.01 12.95
N ALA A 534 18.61 -15.45 12.06
CA ALA A 534 19.54 -14.36 12.39
C ALA A 534 18.96 -12.96 12.13
N VAL A 535 17.85 -12.85 11.42
CA VAL A 535 17.26 -11.58 10.96
C VAL A 535 16.85 -10.68 12.11
N GLU A 536 16.16 -11.23 13.13
CA GLU A 536 15.69 -10.47 14.29
C GLU A 536 16.81 -9.71 14.98
N GLY A 537 17.94 -10.38 15.23
CA GLY A 537 19.11 -9.75 15.86
C GLY A 537 19.74 -8.64 15.02
N GLN A 538 19.70 -8.76 13.68
CA GLN A 538 20.22 -7.71 12.79
C GLN A 538 19.27 -6.51 12.73
N LEU A 539 17.95 -6.74 12.70
CA LEU A 539 16.95 -5.67 12.76
C LEU A 539 17.05 -4.88 14.07
N ALA A 540 17.22 -5.58 15.21
CA ALA A 540 17.42 -4.94 16.50
C ALA A 540 18.65 -4.02 16.49
N ALA A 541 19.76 -4.45 15.86
CA ALA A 541 20.97 -3.62 15.74
C ALA A 541 20.75 -2.37 14.85
N VAL A 542 19.98 -2.49 13.78
CA VAL A 542 19.61 -1.32 12.96
C VAL A 542 18.75 -0.36 13.77
N ALA A 543 17.72 -0.85 14.45
CA ALA A 543 16.82 -0.04 15.26
C ALA A 543 17.58 0.68 16.39
N GLU A 544 18.49 -0.01 17.12
CA GLU A 544 19.32 0.58 18.16
C GLU A 544 20.19 1.73 17.61
N SER A 545 20.76 1.57 16.42
CA SER A 545 21.58 2.61 15.79
C SER A 545 20.78 3.86 15.40
N LEU A 546 19.56 3.67 14.90
CA LEU A 546 18.65 4.76 14.52
C LEU A 546 18.15 5.54 15.74
N ASP A 547 17.79 4.84 16.81
CA ASP A 547 17.39 5.44 18.09
C ASP A 547 18.52 6.25 18.69
N ALA A 548 19.72 5.67 18.81
CA ALA A 548 20.90 6.34 19.33
C ALA A 548 21.28 7.59 18.53
N GLY A 549 21.05 7.59 17.22
CA GLY A 549 21.30 8.72 16.34
C GLY A 549 20.21 9.78 16.32
N GLY A 550 19.01 9.47 16.80
CA GLY A 550 17.83 10.34 16.72
C GLY A 550 17.35 10.55 15.28
N ALA A 551 17.29 9.49 14.48
CA ALA A 551 16.89 9.56 13.08
C ALA A 551 15.38 9.65 12.90
N VAL A 552 14.64 8.95 13.75
CA VAL A 552 13.20 8.72 13.60
C VAL A 552 12.55 8.41 14.94
N LEU A 553 11.28 8.73 15.06
CA LEU A 553 10.44 8.36 16.20
C LEU A 553 9.12 7.76 15.69
N SER A 554 8.83 6.53 16.08
CA SER A 554 7.51 5.93 15.86
C SER A 554 6.52 6.49 16.89
N LEU A 555 5.34 6.87 16.45
CA LEU A 555 4.33 7.53 17.28
C LEU A 555 3.21 6.58 17.67
N VAL A 556 2.43 6.16 16.70
CA VAL A 556 1.24 5.32 16.87
C VAL A 556 0.90 4.68 15.54
N ARG A 557 0.16 3.57 15.53
CA ARG A 557 -0.42 3.07 14.29
C ARG A 557 -1.56 3.99 13.86
N GLN A 558 -1.66 4.26 12.56
CA GLN A 558 -2.74 5.07 12.00
C GLN A 558 -4.05 4.34 12.20
N PRO A 559 -5.06 4.96 12.87
CA PRO A 559 -6.33 4.31 13.08
C PRO A 559 -7.05 4.04 11.76
N ILE A 560 -7.81 2.95 11.74
CA ILE A 560 -8.71 2.57 10.66
C ILE A 560 -10.04 2.12 11.26
N VAL A 561 -11.09 2.19 10.46
CA VAL A 561 -12.40 1.66 10.80
C VAL A 561 -12.93 0.78 9.67
N VAL A 562 -13.41 -0.39 10.06
CA VAL A 562 -14.17 -1.28 9.18
C VAL A 562 -15.49 -1.60 9.89
N ALA A 563 -16.58 -1.49 9.17
CA ALA A 563 -17.88 -1.85 9.72
C ALA A 563 -18.60 -2.84 8.80
N THR A 564 -19.22 -3.82 9.44
CA THR A 564 -20.09 -4.78 8.77
C THR A 564 -21.49 -4.69 9.36
N ARG A 565 -22.49 -5.13 8.62
CA ARG A 565 -23.83 -5.21 9.12
C ARG A 565 -24.01 -6.51 9.91
N GLY A 566 -24.06 -6.43 11.23
CA GLY A 566 -24.27 -7.59 12.09
C GLY A 566 -25.67 -8.18 12.00
N SER A 567 -25.85 -9.40 12.56
CA SER A 567 -27.08 -10.19 12.53
C SER A 567 -28.20 -9.63 13.44
N ALA A 568 -28.66 -8.41 13.19
CA ALA A 568 -29.90 -7.95 13.81
C ALA A 568 -31.07 -8.70 13.19
N ALA A 569 -31.78 -9.51 14.01
CA ALA A 569 -33.02 -10.15 13.56
C ALA A 569 -33.96 -9.09 12.96
N PRO A 570 -34.51 -9.30 11.77
CA PRO A 570 -35.34 -8.29 11.11
C PRO A 570 -36.51 -7.91 12.01
N THR A 571 -36.64 -6.64 12.31
CA THR A 571 -37.83 -6.10 12.98
C THR A 571 -39.01 -6.31 12.04
N ALA A 572 -40.05 -6.96 12.53
CA ALA A 572 -41.22 -7.32 11.71
C ALA A 572 -41.76 -6.06 10.99
N GLY A 573 -41.65 -6.02 9.66
CA GLY A 573 -42.13 -4.94 8.79
C GLY A 573 -41.04 -4.11 8.11
N THR A 574 -39.75 -4.41 8.33
CA THR A 574 -38.62 -3.83 7.59
C THR A 574 -38.18 -4.79 6.48
N THR A 575 -37.65 -4.23 5.37
CA THR A 575 -37.00 -4.98 4.29
C THR A 575 -35.99 -5.96 4.87
N PRO A 576 -35.88 -7.21 4.36
CA PRO A 576 -34.90 -8.15 4.87
C PRO A 576 -33.52 -7.49 4.91
N ALA A 577 -32.87 -7.57 6.07
CA ALA A 577 -31.50 -7.12 6.19
C ALA A 577 -30.62 -7.82 5.16
N ALA A 578 -29.65 -7.12 4.61
CA ALA A 578 -28.59 -7.78 3.83
C ALA A 578 -28.02 -8.92 4.67
N PRO A 579 -27.67 -10.05 4.07
CA PRO A 579 -27.13 -11.18 4.80
C PRO A 579 -25.85 -10.75 5.55
N ASP A 580 -25.68 -11.30 6.75
CA ASP A 580 -24.54 -11.01 7.60
C ASP A 580 -23.24 -11.46 6.91
N VAL A 581 -22.30 -10.54 6.79
CA VAL A 581 -20.92 -10.84 6.47
C VAL A 581 -20.17 -10.88 7.79
N GLU A 582 -19.45 -11.95 8.10
CA GLU A 582 -18.62 -11.98 9.29
C GLU A 582 -17.60 -10.84 9.23
N PRO A 583 -17.40 -10.16 10.36
CA PRO A 583 -16.41 -9.08 10.42
C PRO A 583 -15.01 -9.63 10.23
N LEU A 584 -14.20 -8.85 9.52
CA LEU A 584 -12.82 -9.17 9.26
C LEU A 584 -11.97 -9.19 10.53
N ALA A 585 -11.04 -10.10 10.61
CA ALA A 585 -9.94 -9.98 11.54
C ALA A 585 -9.05 -8.82 11.06
N LEU A 586 -8.94 -7.78 11.90
CA LEU A 586 -8.12 -6.59 11.62
C LEU A 586 -6.65 -6.87 11.97
N GLY A 587 -6.04 -7.83 11.32
CA GLY A 587 -4.58 -8.05 11.42
C GLY A 587 -3.83 -7.07 10.54
N ARG A 588 -4.28 -6.93 9.31
CA ARG A 588 -3.83 -5.93 8.33
C ARG A 588 -4.99 -5.04 7.96
N ALA A 589 -4.68 -3.80 7.74
CA ALA A 589 -5.63 -2.76 7.43
C ALA A 589 -6.18 -2.78 6.02
N ASP A 590 -5.84 -3.75 5.25
CA ASP A 590 -6.06 -3.76 3.82
C ASP A 590 -7.23 -4.64 3.38
N LEU A 591 -8.07 -5.11 4.32
CA LEU A 591 -9.19 -6.01 4.04
C LEU A 591 -8.73 -7.35 3.39
N THR A 592 -7.49 -7.77 3.58
CA THR A 592 -6.91 -8.92 2.87
C THR A 592 -7.38 -10.27 3.38
N ASP A 593 -7.96 -10.35 4.59
CA ASP A 593 -8.51 -11.60 5.15
C ASP A 593 -9.92 -11.95 4.61
N TRP A 594 -10.19 -11.50 3.37
CA TRP A 594 -11.49 -11.67 2.72
C TRP A 594 -11.92 -13.14 2.57
N TRP A 595 -11.00 -14.10 2.57
CA TRP A 595 -11.33 -15.54 2.57
C TRP A 595 -12.03 -15.99 3.87
N ALA A 596 -11.83 -15.26 4.96
CA ALA A 596 -12.54 -15.50 6.22
C ALA A 596 -13.97 -14.92 6.19
N TRP A 597 -14.34 -14.17 5.17
CA TRP A 597 -15.68 -13.62 5.04
C TRP A 597 -16.68 -14.74 4.76
N ALA A 598 -17.60 -14.96 5.66
CA ALA A 598 -18.68 -15.92 5.48
C ALA A 598 -20.02 -15.28 5.83
N ARG A 599 -21.06 -15.62 5.06
CA ARG A 599 -22.42 -15.26 5.44
C ARG A 599 -22.90 -16.22 6.52
N THR A 600 -23.21 -15.70 7.70
CA THR A 600 -23.88 -16.49 8.74
C THR A 600 -25.33 -16.69 8.33
N GLY A 601 -25.70 -17.93 7.95
CA GLY A 601 -27.05 -18.34 7.53
C GLY A 601 -28.07 -18.30 8.68
#